data_4ca8d307aea5bd6964fb9e9199f4f583
#
_entry.id   4ca8d307aea5bd6964fb9e9199f4f583
#
_cell.length_a   1.000
_cell.length_b   1.000
_cell.length_c   1.000
_cell.angle_alpha   90.00
_cell.angle_beta   90.00
_cell.angle_gamma   90.00
#
_symmetry.space_group_name_H-M   'P 1'
#
loop_
_entity.id
_entity.type
_entity.pdbx_description
1 polymer ?
#
loop_
_entity_poly.entity_id
_entity_poly.type
_entity_poly.pdbx_seq_one_letter_code
_entity_poly.pdbx_strand_id
1 'polypeptide(L)'
;MTGNSIAEFLRNRRSVLATNLVEPGPDAETLDAIIEIGLRIPDHSRCGPWRIQIIGKEGQAKLGDFYAMLFAKENDDAPESQIEYWRQRPQVAPVLLAITCHPNQQKIHKIPLWEQVLSGGALCQNILNGVHAFGFAAQWLTEWPAYHAEVLKF
;
A
#
# COMPACT_ATOMS: atom_id res chain seq x y z
N MET A 1 -26.19 -4.96 -8.65
CA MET A 1 -26.27 -4.00 -7.51
C MET A 1 -26.99 -2.76 -8.01
N THR A 2 -28.01 -2.30 -7.31
CA THR A 2 -28.72 -1.06 -7.63
C THR A 2 -27.83 0.16 -7.29
N GLY A 3 -28.03 1.31 -7.93
CA GLY A 3 -27.22 2.52 -7.68
C GLY A 3 -27.18 2.94 -6.19
N ASN A 4 -28.21 2.61 -5.41
CA ASN A 4 -28.25 2.83 -3.97
C ASN A 4 -27.21 1.98 -3.19
N SER A 5 -26.94 0.75 -3.60
CA SER A 5 -25.99 -0.15 -2.90
C SER A 5 -24.53 0.30 -3.08
N ILE A 6 -24.17 0.87 -4.22
CA ILE A 6 -22.82 1.42 -4.47
C ILE A 6 -22.61 2.68 -3.63
N ALA A 7 -23.60 3.59 -3.62
CA ALA A 7 -23.51 4.81 -2.83
C ALA A 7 -23.44 4.50 -1.31
N GLU A 8 -24.19 3.52 -0.85
CA GLU A 8 -24.16 3.04 0.53
C GLU A 8 -22.80 2.43 0.90
N PHE A 9 -22.25 1.57 0.03
CA PHE A 9 -20.90 1.02 0.18
C PHE A 9 -19.85 2.13 0.32
N LEU A 10 -19.83 3.10 -0.60
CA LEU A 10 -18.86 4.19 -0.57
C LEU A 10 -19.00 5.09 0.66
N ARG A 11 -20.21 5.31 1.18
CA ARG A 11 -20.46 6.07 2.41
C ARG A 11 -19.98 5.35 3.66
N ASN A 12 -20.11 4.02 3.68
CA ASN A 12 -19.90 3.20 4.88
C ASN A 12 -18.50 2.61 4.96
N ARG A 13 -17.78 2.50 3.83
CA ARG A 13 -16.40 1.98 3.83
C ARG A 13 -15.51 2.79 4.78
N ARG A 14 -14.79 2.12 5.66
CA ARG A 14 -13.80 2.70 6.58
C ARG A 14 -12.48 1.95 6.50
N SER A 15 -11.37 2.64 6.74
CA SER A 15 -10.10 1.98 7.00
C SER A 15 -10.18 1.22 8.32
N VAL A 16 -9.57 0.03 8.33
CA VAL A 16 -9.41 -0.79 9.53
C VAL A 16 -7.93 -0.77 9.89
N LEU A 17 -7.60 -0.52 11.15
CA LEU A 17 -6.21 -0.47 11.62
C LEU A 17 -5.48 -1.77 11.23
N ALA A 18 -4.25 -1.65 10.72
CA ALA A 18 -3.48 -2.80 10.26
C ALA A 18 -3.30 -3.87 11.35
N THR A 19 -3.20 -3.44 12.61
CA THR A 19 -3.12 -4.34 13.78
C THR A 19 -4.40 -5.15 14.04
N ASN A 20 -5.51 -4.80 13.42
CA ASN A 20 -6.80 -5.50 13.52
C ASN A 20 -7.08 -6.38 12.30
N LEU A 21 -6.17 -6.41 11.33
CA LEU A 21 -6.29 -7.27 10.15
C LEU A 21 -5.80 -8.68 10.50
N VAL A 22 -6.66 -9.66 10.26
CA VAL A 22 -6.43 -11.06 10.64
C VAL A 22 -6.59 -12.00 9.45
N GLU A 23 -6.06 -13.21 9.56
CA GLU A 23 -6.31 -14.27 8.59
C GLU A 23 -7.81 -14.69 8.57
N PRO A 24 -8.33 -15.18 7.43
CA PRO A 24 -7.60 -15.32 6.17
C PRO A 24 -7.53 -14.01 5.37
N GLY A 25 -6.39 -13.81 4.67
CA GLY A 25 -6.30 -12.81 3.61
C GLY A 25 -6.98 -13.29 2.32
N PRO A 26 -7.10 -12.42 1.28
CA PRO A 26 -7.56 -12.83 -0.04
C PRO A 26 -6.62 -13.89 -0.64
N ASP A 27 -7.19 -14.86 -1.36
CA ASP A 27 -6.41 -15.76 -2.19
C ASP A 27 -5.84 -15.04 -3.44
N ALA A 28 -5.02 -15.72 -4.21
CA ALA A 28 -4.34 -15.11 -5.36
C ALA A 28 -5.32 -14.57 -6.41
N GLU A 29 -6.38 -15.31 -6.72
CA GLU A 29 -7.38 -14.90 -7.72
C GLU A 29 -8.15 -13.65 -7.25
N THR A 30 -8.56 -13.64 -6.00
CA THR A 30 -9.23 -12.48 -5.38
C THR A 30 -8.30 -11.27 -5.31
N LEU A 31 -7.02 -11.48 -4.98
CA LEU A 31 -6.03 -10.42 -4.92
C LEU A 31 -5.79 -9.80 -6.30
N ASP A 32 -5.69 -10.62 -7.34
CA ASP A 32 -5.56 -10.16 -8.73
C ASP A 32 -6.79 -9.34 -9.14
N ALA A 33 -8.01 -9.79 -8.83
CA ALA A 33 -9.23 -9.04 -9.09
C ALA A 33 -9.28 -7.70 -8.35
N ILE A 34 -8.80 -7.64 -7.10
CA ILE A 34 -8.67 -6.41 -6.33
C ILE A 34 -7.70 -5.44 -7.03
N ILE A 35 -6.56 -5.93 -7.49
CA ILE A 35 -5.55 -5.14 -8.21
C ILE A 35 -6.12 -4.62 -9.53
N GLU A 36 -6.84 -5.45 -10.29
CA GLU A 36 -7.51 -5.04 -11.52
C GLU A 36 -8.50 -3.89 -11.28
N ILE A 37 -9.30 -3.96 -10.22
CA ILE A 37 -10.17 -2.85 -9.79
C ILE A 37 -9.32 -1.63 -9.45
N GLY A 38 -8.24 -1.81 -8.68
CA GLY A 38 -7.30 -0.76 -8.34
C GLY A 38 -6.82 0.04 -9.53
N LEU A 39 -6.49 -0.66 -10.62
CA LEU A 39 -5.98 -0.08 -11.86
C LEU A 39 -7.03 0.71 -12.67
N ARG A 40 -8.32 0.67 -12.31
CA ARG A 40 -9.40 1.42 -12.98
C ARG A 40 -9.52 2.84 -12.45
N ILE A 41 -8.46 3.61 -12.62
CA ILE A 41 -8.31 4.98 -12.13
C ILE A 41 -7.89 5.92 -13.26
N PRO A 42 -8.07 7.26 -13.10
CA PRO A 42 -7.54 8.23 -14.05
C PRO A 42 -6.01 8.14 -14.15
N ASP A 43 -5.54 7.96 -15.38
CA ASP A 43 -4.12 7.97 -15.74
C ASP A 43 -3.94 8.73 -17.06
N HIS A 44 -3.40 9.93 -16.97
CA HIS A 44 -3.24 10.82 -18.13
C HIS A 44 -2.32 10.18 -19.18
N SER A 45 -2.87 9.96 -20.37
CA SER A 45 -2.17 9.36 -21.51
C SER A 45 -1.55 7.98 -21.22
N ARG A 46 -2.18 7.20 -20.35
CA ARG A 46 -1.71 5.86 -19.94
C ARG A 46 -0.23 5.90 -19.52
N CYS A 47 0.08 6.82 -18.62
CA CYS A 47 1.45 7.05 -18.15
C CYS A 47 1.96 5.92 -17.28
N GLY A 48 1.09 5.29 -16.48
CA GLY A 48 1.39 4.19 -15.57
C GLY A 48 2.51 4.53 -14.57
N PRO A 49 2.39 5.64 -13.80
CA PRO A 49 3.51 6.15 -13.00
C PRO A 49 3.68 5.43 -11.65
N TRP A 50 3.21 4.21 -11.55
CA TRP A 50 3.23 3.43 -10.33
C TRP A 50 3.67 2.00 -10.55
N ARG A 51 4.10 1.36 -9.46
CA ARG A 51 4.35 -0.08 -9.35
C ARG A 51 3.62 -0.61 -8.13
N ILE A 52 3.10 -1.82 -8.25
CA ILE A 52 2.48 -2.57 -7.16
C ILE A 52 3.35 -3.79 -6.92
N GLN A 53 3.82 -3.96 -5.70
CA GLN A 53 4.58 -5.12 -5.27
C GLN A 53 3.77 -5.87 -4.20
N ILE A 54 3.51 -7.14 -4.45
CA ILE A 54 2.88 -8.03 -3.47
C ILE A 54 4.00 -8.62 -2.62
N ILE A 55 4.00 -8.31 -1.33
CA ILE A 55 5.03 -8.76 -0.40
C ILE A 55 4.45 -9.91 0.43
N GLY A 56 4.87 -11.13 0.11
CA GLY A 56 4.50 -12.34 0.83
C GLY A 56 5.18 -12.44 2.21
N LYS A 57 4.80 -13.43 3.01
CA LYS A 57 5.25 -13.59 4.41
C LYS A 57 6.77 -13.55 4.59
N GLU A 58 7.53 -14.23 3.73
CA GLU A 58 8.99 -14.20 3.78
C GLU A 58 9.54 -12.79 3.48
N GLY A 59 8.96 -12.10 2.49
CA GLY A 59 9.32 -10.71 2.17
C GLY A 59 8.95 -9.74 3.29
N GLN A 60 7.79 -9.92 3.93
CA GLN A 60 7.37 -9.14 5.10
C GLN A 60 8.37 -9.29 6.25
N ALA A 61 8.84 -10.52 6.54
CA ALA A 61 9.84 -10.77 7.57
C ALA A 61 11.18 -10.09 7.25
N LYS A 62 11.70 -10.26 6.03
CA LYS A 62 12.94 -9.59 5.58
C LYS A 62 12.84 -8.07 5.66
N LEU A 63 11.70 -7.52 5.26
CA LEU A 63 11.44 -6.08 5.33
C LEU A 63 11.38 -5.60 6.79
N GLY A 64 10.80 -6.39 7.68
CA GLY A 64 10.77 -6.10 9.12
C GLY A 64 12.17 -6.08 9.74
N ASP A 65 13.01 -7.06 9.42
CA ASP A 65 14.41 -7.09 9.88
C ASP A 65 15.19 -5.87 9.38
N PHE A 66 14.93 -5.48 8.11
CA PHE A 66 15.56 -4.30 7.53
C PHE A 66 15.11 -3.01 8.21
N TYR A 67 13.81 -2.85 8.51
CA TYR A 67 13.29 -1.70 9.25
C TYR A 67 13.90 -1.62 10.66
N ALA A 68 13.95 -2.74 11.38
CA ALA A 68 14.54 -2.80 12.72
C ALA A 68 16.02 -2.39 12.70
N MET A 69 16.79 -2.90 11.74
CA MET A 69 18.20 -2.57 11.55
C MET A 69 18.40 -1.07 11.27
N LEU A 70 17.64 -0.50 10.34
CA LEU A 70 17.75 0.93 10.03
C LEU A 70 17.34 1.81 11.20
N PHE A 71 16.22 1.47 11.85
CA PHE A 71 15.73 2.22 12.99
C PHE A 71 16.73 2.25 14.14
N ALA A 72 17.34 1.11 14.49
CA ALA A 72 18.38 1.02 15.50
C ALA A 72 19.64 1.81 15.13
N LYS A 73 20.03 1.77 13.85
CA LYS A 73 21.21 2.52 13.35
C LYS A 73 21.04 4.03 13.42
N GLU A 74 19.82 4.54 13.25
CA GLU A 74 19.52 5.96 13.20
C GLU A 74 19.06 6.55 14.52
N ASN A 75 18.86 5.69 15.55
CA ASN A 75 18.39 6.06 16.87
C ASN A 75 19.18 5.31 17.93
N ASP A 76 20.37 5.78 18.28
CA ASP A 76 21.32 5.13 19.20
C ASP A 76 20.72 4.74 20.57
N ASP A 77 19.76 5.55 21.06
CA ASP A 77 19.07 5.34 22.36
C ASP A 77 17.71 4.66 22.20
N ALA A 78 17.38 4.09 21.02
CA ALA A 78 16.09 3.47 20.81
C ALA A 78 15.87 2.28 21.75
N PRO A 79 14.76 2.24 22.51
CA PRO A 79 14.44 1.08 23.31
C PRO A 79 14.15 -0.14 22.43
N GLU A 80 14.56 -1.33 22.91
CA GLU A 80 14.35 -2.60 22.19
C GLU A 80 12.89 -2.80 21.74
N SER A 81 11.93 -2.35 22.54
CA SER A 81 10.50 -2.42 22.21
C SER A 81 10.12 -1.64 20.96
N GLN A 82 10.80 -0.53 20.64
CA GLN A 82 10.57 0.22 19.41
C GLN A 82 11.24 -0.44 18.21
N ILE A 83 12.43 -1.01 18.40
CA ILE A 83 13.12 -1.78 17.36
C ILE A 83 12.26 -2.98 16.95
N GLU A 84 11.75 -3.72 17.94
CA GLU A 84 10.87 -4.87 17.71
C GLU A 84 9.52 -4.45 17.10
N TYR A 85 8.95 -3.32 17.49
CA TYR A 85 7.76 -2.76 16.83
C TYR A 85 7.96 -2.61 15.31
N TRP A 86 9.10 -2.06 14.88
CA TRP A 86 9.39 -1.89 13.45
C TRP A 86 9.68 -3.22 12.76
N ARG A 87 10.29 -4.19 13.46
CA ARG A 87 10.46 -5.55 12.95
C ARG A 87 9.12 -6.21 12.63
N GLN A 88 8.15 -6.06 13.52
CA GLN A 88 6.82 -6.66 13.36
C GLN A 88 5.93 -5.87 12.38
N ARG A 89 6.21 -4.60 12.15
CA ARG A 89 5.32 -3.70 11.42
C ARG A 89 4.88 -4.18 10.04
N PRO A 90 5.74 -4.71 9.15
CA PRO A 90 5.32 -5.25 7.85
C PRO A 90 4.51 -6.54 7.95
N GLN A 91 4.53 -7.22 9.10
CA GLN A 91 3.97 -8.55 9.30
C GLN A 91 2.57 -8.53 9.93
N VAL A 92 2.05 -7.37 10.31
CA VAL A 92 0.78 -7.24 11.05
C VAL A 92 -0.46 -7.64 10.25
N ALA A 93 -0.37 -7.69 8.93
CA ALA A 93 -1.49 -8.04 8.05
C ALA A 93 -1.17 -9.29 7.21
N PRO A 94 -2.19 -10.07 6.82
CA PRO A 94 -2.02 -11.24 5.95
C PRO A 94 -1.33 -10.92 4.63
N VAL A 95 -1.68 -9.80 4.02
CA VAL A 95 -1.15 -9.33 2.73
C VAL A 95 -0.62 -7.91 2.89
N LEU A 96 0.55 -7.65 2.34
CA LEU A 96 1.16 -6.33 2.23
C LEU A 96 1.37 -5.97 0.76
N LEU A 97 0.82 -4.83 0.33
CA LEU A 97 1.10 -4.24 -0.97
C LEU A 97 1.97 -3.00 -0.78
N ALA A 98 3.15 -2.98 -1.40
CA ALA A 98 3.92 -1.75 -1.54
C ALA A 98 3.56 -1.08 -2.87
N ILE A 99 3.09 0.15 -2.80
CA ILE A 99 2.74 0.96 -3.97
C ILE A 99 3.72 2.11 -4.04
N THR A 100 4.54 2.11 -5.10
CA THR A 100 5.55 3.14 -5.31
C THR A 100 5.22 3.99 -6.54
N CYS A 101 5.50 5.29 -6.45
CA CYS A 101 5.33 6.21 -7.58
C CYS A 101 6.63 6.32 -8.36
N HIS A 102 6.55 6.07 -9.67
CA HIS A 102 7.66 6.16 -10.62
C HIS A 102 7.29 7.13 -11.76
N PRO A 103 7.34 8.44 -11.52
CA PRO A 103 6.93 9.43 -12.51
C PRO A 103 7.74 9.30 -13.80
N ASN A 104 7.05 9.33 -14.93
CA ASN A 104 7.68 9.29 -16.24
C ASN A 104 8.28 10.66 -16.56
N GLN A 105 9.58 10.79 -16.36
CA GLN A 105 10.33 12.05 -16.58
C GLN A 105 10.28 12.53 -18.03
N GLN A 106 10.20 11.62 -19.00
CA GLN A 106 10.15 11.98 -20.42
C GLN A 106 8.82 12.63 -20.81
N LYS A 107 7.77 12.37 -20.05
CA LYS A 107 6.43 12.92 -20.28
C LYS A 107 6.09 14.12 -19.41
N ILE A 108 6.99 14.57 -18.52
CA ILE A 108 6.70 15.60 -17.50
C ILE A 108 6.25 16.93 -18.10
N HIS A 109 6.70 17.25 -19.32
CA HIS A 109 6.32 18.46 -20.04
C HIS A 109 4.85 18.45 -20.53
N LYS A 110 4.23 17.27 -20.66
CA LYS A 110 2.82 17.08 -21.04
C LYS A 110 1.96 16.63 -19.88
N ILE A 111 2.53 15.87 -18.96
CA ILE A 111 1.87 15.26 -17.81
C ILE A 111 2.61 15.73 -16.57
N PRO A 112 2.17 16.80 -15.89
CA PRO A 112 2.84 17.34 -14.72
C PRO A 112 3.08 16.28 -13.64
N LEU A 113 4.17 16.41 -12.89
CA LEU A 113 4.54 15.48 -11.82
C LEU A 113 3.39 15.25 -10.83
N TRP A 114 2.71 16.32 -10.44
CA TRP A 114 1.62 16.23 -9.45
C TRP A 114 0.43 15.39 -9.97
N GLU A 115 0.11 15.42 -11.26
CA GLU A 115 -0.93 14.56 -11.84
C GLU A 115 -0.54 13.08 -11.75
N GLN A 116 0.72 12.77 -11.99
CA GLN A 116 1.26 11.42 -11.90
C GLN A 116 1.22 10.90 -10.45
N VAL A 117 1.57 11.75 -9.49
CA VAL A 117 1.49 11.43 -8.05
C VAL A 117 0.04 11.23 -7.61
N LEU A 118 -0.89 12.10 -8.05
CA LEU A 118 -2.31 11.96 -7.74
C LEU A 118 -2.91 10.68 -8.31
N SER A 119 -2.47 10.23 -9.49
CA SER A 119 -2.86 8.94 -10.06
C SER A 119 -2.45 7.78 -9.14
N GLY A 120 -1.26 7.84 -8.54
CA GLY A 120 -0.82 6.88 -7.50
C GLY A 120 -1.73 6.89 -6.26
N GLY A 121 -2.14 8.05 -5.79
CA GLY A 121 -3.11 8.17 -4.69
C GLY A 121 -4.48 7.62 -5.05
N ALA A 122 -4.96 7.86 -6.29
CA ALA A 122 -6.19 7.28 -6.80
C ALA A 122 -6.13 5.74 -6.84
N LEU A 123 -4.98 5.18 -7.27
CA LEU A 123 -4.72 3.74 -7.23
C LEU A 123 -4.87 3.17 -5.81
N CYS A 124 -4.20 3.77 -4.84
CA CYS A 124 -4.29 3.34 -3.44
C CYS A 124 -5.75 3.35 -2.94
N GLN A 125 -6.48 4.44 -3.19
CA GLN A 125 -7.89 4.53 -2.80
C GLN A 125 -8.76 3.50 -3.50
N ASN A 126 -8.52 3.24 -4.80
CA ASN A 126 -9.34 2.28 -5.52
C ASN A 126 -9.04 0.82 -5.14
N ILE A 127 -7.79 0.50 -4.78
CA ILE A 127 -7.44 -0.79 -4.15
C ILE A 127 -8.21 -0.95 -2.82
N LEU A 128 -8.27 0.08 -1.97
CA LEU A 128 -9.07 0.02 -0.74
C LEU A 128 -10.55 -0.28 -1.03
N ASN A 129 -11.11 0.35 -2.07
CA ASN A 129 -12.47 0.07 -2.50
C ASN A 129 -12.63 -1.39 -2.97
N GLY A 130 -11.69 -1.90 -3.76
CA GLY A 130 -11.67 -3.30 -4.22
C GLY A 130 -11.61 -4.28 -3.05
N VAL A 131 -10.68 -4.08 -2.10
CA VAL A 131 -10.56 -4.92 -0.89
C VAL A 131 -11.88 -5.02 -0.14
N HIS A 132 -12.53 -3.89 0.12
CA HIS A 132 -13.81 -3.88 0.83
C HIS A 132 -14.96 -4.44 -0.01
N ALA A 133 -14.94 -4.28 -1.33
CA ALA A 133 -15.96 -4.85 -2.21
C ALA A 133 -15.95 -6.38 -2.22
N PHE A 134 -14.77 -7.00 -1.98
CA PHE A 134 -14.62 -8.43 -1.80
C PHE A 134 -14.83 -8.91 -0.34
N GLY A 135 -15.27 -8.03 0.56
CA GLY A 135 -15.58 -8.36 1.96
C GLY A 135 -14.38 -8.42 2.89
N PHE A 136 -13.20 -7.98 2.44
CA PHE A 136 -12.01 -7.83 3.27
C PHE A 136 -11.91 -6.43 3.87
N ALA A 137 -10.88 -6.21 4.70
CA ALA A 137 -10.56 -4.92 5.28
C ALA A 137 -9.11 -4.54 4.96
N ALA A 138 -8.83 -3.24 4.91
CA ALA A 138 -7.49 -2.74 4.64
C ALA A 138 -7.22 -1.38 5.28
N GLN A 139 -5.94 -1.04 5.36
CA GLN A 139 -5.45 0.28 5.71
C GLN A 139 -4.38 0.73 4.70
N TRP A 140 -4.43 2.00 4.31
CA TRP A 140 -3.33 2.66 3.62
C TRP A 140 -2.46 3.39 4.64
N LEU A 141 -1.17 3.09 4.65
CA LEU A 141 -0.18 3.66 5.55
C LEU A 141 0.95 4.33 4.77
N THR A 142 1.47 5.42 5.33
CA THR A 142 2.66 6.13 4.86
C THR A 142 3.50 6.53 6.07
N GLU A 143 4.05 5.53 6.77
CA GLU A 143 4.95 5.73 7.91
C GLU A 143 6.37 6.06 7.44
N TRP A 144 7.33 6.31 8.36
CA TRP A 144 8.70 6.72 8.00
C TRP A 144 9.37 5.80 6.96
N PRO A 145 9.14 4.46 6.92
CA PRO A 145 9.78 3.61 5.92
C PRO A 145 9.37 3.96 4.48
N ALA A 146 8.15 4.49 4.28
CA ALA A 146 7.68 4.89 2.95
C ALA A 146 8.43 6.09 2.35
N TYR A 147 9.17 6.82 3.18
CA TYR A 147 9.96 7.99 2.77
C TYR A 147 11.46 7.77 2.88
N HIS A 148 11.89 6.62 3.42
CA HIS A 148 13.30 6.36 3.69
C HIS A 148 14.04 5.89 2.44
N ALA A 149 15.13 6.60 2.08
CA ALA A 149 15.85 6.34 0.83
C ALA A 149 16.41 4.91 0.73
N GLU A 150 16.88 4.32 1.83
CA GLU A 150 17.40 2.95 1.82
C GLU A 150 16.28 1.91 1.72
N VAL A 151 15.09 2.19 2.28
CA VAL A 151 13.91 1.32 2.12
C VAL A 151 13.43 1.30 0.67
N LEU A 152 13.51 2.44 -0.03
CA LEU A 152 13.15 2.53 -1.45
C LEU A 152 14.12 1.78 -2.38
N LYS A 153 15.29 1.39 -1.89
CA LYS A 153 16.30 0.61 -2.64
C LYS A 153 16.25 -0.88 -2.32
N PHE A 154 15.66 -1.24 -1.18
CA PHE A 154 15.51 -2.63 -0.72
C PHE A 154 14.48 -3.38 -1.55
#